data_ec1423e1c83617c1c12ca6a5b5cb51e0
#
_entry.id   ec1423e1c83617c1c12ca6a5b5cb51e0
#
_cell.length_a   1.000
_cell.length_b   1.000
_cell.length_c   1.000
_cell.angle_alpha   90.00
_cell.angle_beta   90.00
_cell.angle_gamma   90.00
#
_symmetry.space_group_name_H-M   'P 1'
#
loop_
_entity.id
_entity.type
_entity.pdbx_description
1 polymer ?
#
loop_
_entity_poly.entity_id
_entity_poly.type
_entity_poly.pdbx_seq_one_letter_code
_entity_poly.pdbx_strand_id
1 'polypeptide(L)' 'MGVTGYSKDIELKMQRLFETLSEKDRRRYAGLEAAKLEHGGIEYVSSLFGIDPKTIRRGMTELDLIDDPAAGRIRKKK' A
#
# COMPACT_ATOMS: atom_id res chain seq x y z
N MET A 1 -7.99 -19.79 -0.77
CA MET A 1 -8.24 -19.26 -0.03
C MET A 1 -8.43 -18.03 -0.15
N GLY A 2 -8.86 -17.47 -0.35
CA GLY A 2 -9.05 -16.24 -0.57
C GLY A 2 -8.84 -15.32 0.46
N VAL A 3 -8.14 -15.61 1.31
CA VAL A 3 -7.94 -14.73 2.33
C VAL A 3 -7.17 -13.60 1.89
N THR A 4 -7.62 -12.43 2.16
CA THR A 4 -6.90 -11.33 1.75
C THR A 4 -6.61 -10.47 2.89
N GLY A 5 -6.35 -10.86 3.98
CA GLY A 5 -6.09 -9.95 5.08
C GLY A 5 -5.03 -10.47 5.98
N TYR A 6 -4.79 -9.76 7.03
CA TYR A 6 -3.81 -10.14 8.02
C TYR A 6 -4.53 -10.42 9.33
N SER A 7 -3.83 -10.96 10.31
CA SER A 7 -4.44 -11.21 11.59
C SER A 7 -4.77 -9.87 12.25
N LYS A 8 -5.67 -9.91 13.20
CA LYS A 8 -6.08 -8.70 13.89
C LYS A 8 -4.88 -8.01 14.55
N ASP A 9 -4.00 -8.79 15.09
CA ASP A 9 -2.83 -8.26 15.73
C ASP A 9 -1.97 -7.48 14.75
N ILE A 10 -1.77 -8.03 13.57
CA ILE A 10 -0.99 -7.36 12.54
C ILE A 10 -1.73 -6.13 12.04
N GLU A 11 -3.05 -6.23 11.90
CA GLU A 11 -3.82 -5.08 11.45
C GLU A 11 -3.68 -3.90 12.40
N LEU A 12 -3.66 -4.17 13.69
CA LEU A 12 -3.51 -3.09 14.65
C LEU A 12 -2.15 -2.42 14.51
N LYS A 13 -1.13 -3.21 14.28
CA LYS A 13 0.21 -2.66 14.10
C LYS A 13 0.29 -1.84 12.82
N MET A 14 -0.35 -2.31 11.78
CA MET A 14 -0.38 -1.59 10.52
C MET A 14 -1.08 -0.25 10.68
N GLN A 15 -2.19 -0.24 11.43
CA GLN A 15 -2.91 1.00 11.65
C GLN A 15 -2.10 1.99 12.45
N ARG A 16 -1.36 1.51 13.43
CA ARG A 16 -0.52 2.38 14.23
C ARG A 16 0.59 3.01 13.38
N LEU A 17 1.21 2.20 12.56
CA LEU A 17 2.24 2.71 11.68
C LEU A 17 1.66 3.74 10.73
N PHE A 18 0.51 3.40 10.15
CA PHE A 18 -0.15 4.29 9.21
C PHE A 18 -0.38 5.68 9.81
N GLU A 19 -0.78 5.72 11.07
CA GLU A 19 -1.06 6.99 11.72
C GLU A 19 0.18 7.84 11.94
N THR A 20 1.34 7.25 11.95
CA THR A 20 2.57 8.02 12.14
C THR A 20 3.10 8.60 10.86
N LEU A 21 2.56 8.20 9.73
CA LEU A 21 3.08 8.62 8.44
C LEU A 21 2.47 9.94 7.98
N SER A 22 3.20 10.65 7.13
CA SER A 22 2.67 11.85 6.51
C SER A 22 1.58 11.42 5.54
N GLU A 23 0.80 12.38 5.08
CA GLU A 23 -0.28 12.07 4.15
C GLU A 23 0.24 11.39 2.90
N LYS A 24 1.35 11.86 2.38
CA LYS A 24 1.94 11.27 1.19
C LYS A 24 2.39 9.84 1.46
N ASP A 25 3.05 9.62 2.59
CA ASP A 25 3.53 8.29 2.92
C ASP A 25 2.38 7.34 3.23
N ARG A 26 1.31 7.84 3.83
CA ARG A 26 0.13 7.01 4.07
C ARG A 26 -0.42 6.47 2.77
N ARG A 27 -0.51 7.33 1.78
CA ARG A 27 -1.03 6.96 0.48
C ARG A 27 -0.17 5.89 -0.15
N ARG A 28 1.13 6.08 -0.09
CA ARG A 28 2.06 5.14 -0.69
C ARG A 28 2.12 3.82 0.06
N TYR A 29 2.08 3.89 1.37
CA TYR A 29 2.08 2.67 2.17
C TYR A 29 0.82 1.86 1.89
N ALA A 30 -0.33 2.51 1.83
CA ALA A 30 -1.58 1.82 1.53
C ALA A 30 -1.52 1.20 0.13
N GLY A 31 -0.93 1.92 -0.82
CA GLY A 31 -0.78 1.39 -2.17
C GLY A 31 0.08 0.15 -2.20
N LEU A 32 1.16 0.14 -1.44
CA LEU A 32 2.04 -1.00 -1.38
C LEU A 32 1.32 -2.21 -0.80
N GLU A 33 0.61 -2.02 0.30
CA GLU A 33 -0.09 -3.12 0.93
C GLU A 33 -1.17 -3.68 0.02
N ALA A 34 -1.88 -2.80 -0.69
CA ALA A 34 -2.91 -3.25 -1.60
C ALA A 34 -2.31 -4.06 -2.75
N ALA A 35 -1.17 -3.63 -3.24
CA ALA A 35 -0.50 -4.32 -4.33
C ALA A 35 -0.06 -5.72 -3.90
N LYS A 36 0.38 -5.85 -2.68
CA LYS A 36 0.83 -7.14 -2.18
C LYS A 36 -0.30 -8.15 -2.12
N LEU A 37 -1.50 -7.67 -1.83
CA LEU A 37 -2.64 -8.56 -1.68
C LEU A 37 -3.32 -8.88 -3.00
N GLU A 38 -3.05 -8.10 -4.02
CA GLU A 38 -3.65 -8.30 -5.34
C GLU A 38 -5.17 -8.21 -5.32
N HIS A 39 -5.87 -9.32 -5.57
CA HIS A 39 -7.32 -9.27 -5.65
C HIS A 39 -7.92 -8.81 -4.34
N GLY A 40 -8.77 -7.84 -4.41
CA GLY A 40 -9.44 -7.35 -3.22
C GLY A 40 -8.57 -6.53 -2.30
N GLY A 41 -7.31 -6.35 -2.65
CA GLY A 41 -6.39 -5.64 -1.79
C GLY A 41 -6.79 -4.20 -1.57
N ILE A 42 -7.21 -3.53 -2.64
CA ILE A 42 -7.59 -2.11 -2.53
C ILE A 42 -8.77 -1.95 -1.59
N GLU A 43 -9.77 -2.80 -1.73
CA GLU A 43 -10.94 -2.71 -0.88
C GLU A 43 -10.63 -3.05 0.57
N TYR A 44 -9.81 -4.05 0.76
CA TYR A 44 -9.42 -4.45 2.10
C TYR A 44 -8.65 -3.32 2.80
N VAL A 45 -7.67 -2.75 2.12
CA VAL A 45 -6.84 -1.69 2.70
C VAL A 45 -7.67 -0.43 2.91
N SER A 46 -8.57 -0.14 1.98
CA SER A 46 -9.46 1.00 2.12
C SER A 46 -10.27 0.89 3.41
N SER A 47 -10.78 -0.29 3.67
CA SER A 47 -11.57 -0.53 4.86
C SER A 47 -10.70 -0.50 6.11
N LEU A 48 -9.53 -1.08 6.02
CA LEU A 48 -8.63 -1.18 7.16
C LEU A 48 -8.15 0.19 7.65
N PHE A 49 -7.76 1.04 6.72
CA PHE A 49 -7.24 2.36 7.06
C PHE A 49 -8.27 3.49 6.96
N GLY A 50 -9.45 3.19 6.46
CA GLY A 50 -10.49 4.20 6.33
C GLY A 50 -10.18 5.27 5.30
N ILE A 51 -9.58 4.87 4.19
CA ILE A 51 -9.26 5.83 3.14
C ILE A 51 -9.92 5.42 1.84
N ASP A 52 -10.02 6.37 0.94
CA ASP A 52 -10.70 6.17 -0.33
C ASP A 52 -9.90 5.26 -1.25
N PRO A 53 -10.55 4.34 -1.94
CA PRO A 53 -9.84 3.48 -2.90
C PRO A 53 -9.09 4.27 -3.96
N LYS A 54 -9.58 5.43 -4.34
CA LYS A 54 -8.89 6.25 -5.32
C LYS A 54 -7.55 6.70 -4.78
N THR A 55 -7.49 7.00 -3.49
CA THR A 55 -6.26 7.41 -2.85
C THR A 55 -5.25 6.28 -2.88
N ILE A 56 -5.73 5.04 -2.69
CA ILE A 56 -4.85 3.89 -2.71
C ILE A 56 -4.30 3.68 -4.12
N ARG A 57 -5.15 3.82 -5.13
CA ARG A 57 -4.69 3.66 -6.50
C ARG A 57 -3.66 4.72 -6.86
N ARG A 58 -3.87 5.93 -6.36
CA ARG A 58 -2.90 6.99 -6.59
C ARG A 58 -1.57 6.62 -5.94
N GLY A 59 -1.61 6.06 -4.74
CA GLY A 59 -0.39 5.62 -4.08
C GLY A 59 0.34 4.55 -4.89
N MET A 60 -0.41 3.63 -5.47
CA MET A 60 0.19 2.60 -6.29
C MET A 60 0.88 3.19 -7.50
N THR A 61 0.25 4.17 -8.12
CA THR A 61 0.84 4.83 -9.27
C THR A 61 2.12 5.58 -8.86
N GLU A 62 2.08 6.22 -7.71
CA GLU A 62 3.23 6.97 -7.24
C GLU A 62 4.41 6.05 -6.93
N LEU A 63 4.14 4.86 -6.48
CA LEU A 63 5.21 3.91 -6.21
C LEU A 63 5.97 3.57 -7.49
N ASP A 64 5.24 3.44 -8.58
CA ASP A 64 5.87 3.19 -9.86
C ASP A 64 6.76 4.34 -10.28
N LEU A 65 6.35 5.55 -9.94
CA LEU A 65 7.14 6.71 -10.30
C LEU A 65 8.39 6.86 -9.47
N ILE A 66 8.32 6.42 -8.22
CA ILE A 66 9.45 6.52 -7.37
C ILE A 66 10.58 5.76 -7.90
N ASP A 67 10.25 4.70 -8.50
CA ASP A 67 11.24 3.90 -8.87
C ASP A 67 12.16 4.39 -9.80
N ASP A 68 12.45 4.95 -10.13
CA ASP A 68 13.28 5.41 -10.93
C ASP A 68 14.41 5.65 -10.71
N PRO A 69 14.91 5.93 -10.86
CA PRO A 69 15.79 6.15 -11.19
C PRO A 69 16.77 5.77 -10.94
N ALA A 70 16.88 6.03 -10.62
CA ALA A 70 17.92 5.74 -10.32
C ALA A 70 17.90 4.58 -10.22
N ALA A 71 17.17 4.47 -10.08
CA ALA A 71 17.06 3.39 -9.74
C ALA A 71 16.98 2.75 -10.75
N GLY A 72 16.57 3.19 -11.26
CA GLY A 72 16.34 2.52 -12.05
C GLY A 72 17.31 1.80 -12.27
N ARG A 73 17.74 1.74 -12.21
CA ARG A 73 18.47 1.09 -12.31
C ARG A 73 18.41 0.03 -11.79
N ILE A 74 18.15 -0.38 -11.53
CA ILE A 74 18.01 -1.33 -11.01
C ILE A 74 17.27 -2.17 -11.15
N ARG A 75 16.91 -2.38 -11.59
CA ARG A 75 16.22 -3.21 -11.67
C ARG A 75 15.88 -3.97 -12.15
N LYS A 76 15.93 -3.86 -12.53
CA LYS A 76 15.55 -4.53 -12.91
C LYS A 76 15.40 -5.31 -13.05
N LYS A 77 15.34 -5.22 -13.28
CA LYS A 77 15.16 -5.93 -13.34
C LYS A 77 15.09 -6.60 -13.48
N LYS A 78 15.02 -6.37 -13.81
CA LYS A 78 14.97 -7.07 -13.92
C LYS A 78 15.01 -7.63 -14.09
#